data_a93ef4f622ab355c17bb62064aeb9d41
#
_entry.id   a93ef4f622ab355c17bb62064aeb9d41
#
_cell.length_a   1.000
_cell.length_b   1.000
_cell.length_c   1.000
_cell.angle_alpha   90.00
_cell.angle_beta   90.00
_cell.angle_gamma   90.00
#
_symmetry.space_group_name_H-M   'P 1'
#
loop_
_entity.id
_entity.type
_entity.pdbx_description
1 polymer ?
#
loop_
_entity_poly.entity_id
_entity_poly.type
_entity_poly.pdbx_seq_one_letter_code
_entity_poly.pdbx_strand_id
1 'polypeptide(L)'
;MTVKAILFDLDDTLLWDDRSVKEAFEATCQEAAKHADVKPEELEAAVRQEARKLYESFDTFAFTKHIGINPFEGLWAPFREGKQEEFRKLEALAPGYRKEAWTRGLAALGVNDPELGARLAEQFPAERRSRPIVYEETFEVLEELKKSYKLLLLTNGSPDLQREKLAGVPELEPYFDHIVISGDFGDGKPAVTIFNHALGLLGLEVHECVMVGDKLTTDILGSSRCGMKNMWINRHQMVFDGEAKPTYEITSLRDIQRLLKEQ
;
A
#
# COMPACT_ATOMS: atom_id res chain seq x y z
N MET A 1 21.72 -7.43 -22.09
CA MET A 1 22.09 -6.42 -21.05
C MET A 1 21.64 -7.00 -19.71
N THR A 2 22.52 -7.05 -18.73
CA THR A 2 22.28 -7.80 -17.49
C THR A 2 21.60 -6.89 -16.46
N VAL A 3 20.47 -7.33 -15.88
CA VAL A 3 19.82 -6.67 -14.73
C VAL A 3 20.77 -6.70 -13.54
N LYS A 4 20.90 -5.58 -12.84
CA LYS A 4 21.74 -5.39 -11.64
C LYS A 4 20.94 -5.03 -10.40
N ALA A 5 19.73 -4.48 -10.57
CA ALA A 5 18.87 -4.13 -9.46
C ALA A 5 17.40 -4.46 -9.71
N ILE A 6 16.69 -4.72 -8.63
CA ILE A 6 15.26 -4.98 -8.62
C ILE A 6 14.60 -3.95 -7.69
N LEU A 7 13.63 -3.23 -8.23
CA LEU A 7 12.75 -2.35 -7.46
C LEU A 7 11.50 -3.12 -7.11
N PHE A 8 11.13 -3.16 -5.84
CA PHE A 8 9.92 -3.81 -5.35
C PHE A 8 8.91 -2.79 -4.85
N ASP A 9 7.65 -2.99 -5.19
CA ASP A 9 6.56 -2.43 -4.42
C ASP A 9 6.40 -3.19 -3.09
N LEU A 10 5.68 -2.60 -2.13
CA LEU A 10 5.49 -3.18 -0.79
C LEU A 10 4.13 -3.89 -0.66
N ASP A 11 3.05 -3.10 -0.77
CA ASP A 11 1.70 -3.54 -0.46
C ASP A 11 1.15 -4.45 -1.57
N ASP A 12 0.66 -5.63 -1.20
CA ASP A 12 0.17 -6.70 -2.09
C ASP A 12 1.23 -7.28 -3.05
N THR A 13 2.48 -6.83 -2.90
CA THR A 13 3.66 -7.39 -3.58
C THR A 13 4.50 -8.25 -2.60
N LEU A 14 4.98 -7.66 -1.52
CA LEU A 14 5.76 -8.30 -0.46
C LEU A 14 4.93 -8.54 0.81
N LEU A 15 4.16 -7.53 1.23
CA LEU A 15 3.15 -7.64 2.28
C LEU A 15 1.81 -8.02 1.66
N TRP A 16 1.04 -8.83 2.34
CA TRP A 16 -0.34 -9.13 1.96
C TRP A 16 -1.29 -8.14 2.64
N ASP A 17 -1.24 -6.88 2.16
CA ASP A 17 -1.96 -5.76 2.78
C ASP A 17 -3.48 -5.91 2.65
N ASP A 18 -3.99 -6.35 1.50
CA ASP A 18 -5.42 -6.61 1.28
C ASP A 18 -6.00 -7.59 2.32
N ARG A 19 -5.26 -8.66 2.63
CA ARG A 19 -5.67 -9.63 3.66
C ARG A 19 -5.65 -9.01 5.04
N SER A 20 -4.62 -8.24 5.37
CA SER A 20 -4.51 -7.54 6.65
C SER A 20 -5.65 -6.53 6.84
N VAL A 21 -5.99 -5.76 5.79
CA VAL A 21 -7.15 -4.85 5.78
C VAL A 21 -8.45 -5.61 6.00
N LYS A 22 -8.67 -6.69 5.24
CA LYS A 22 -9.87 -7.51 5.34
C LYS A 22 -10.07 -8.08 6.74
N GLU A 23 -9.04 -8.75 7.29
CA GLU A 23 -9.11 -9.34 8.63
C GLU A 23 -9.31 -8.29 9.73
N ALA A 24 -8.75 -7.08 9.58
CA ALA A 24 -8.98 -5.98 10.52
C ALA A 24 -10.42 -5.46 10.48
N PHE A 25 -11.00 -5.32 9.28
CA PHE A 25 -12.42 -4.97 9.14
C PHE A 25 -13.32 -6.05 9.73
N GLU A 26 -13.08 -7.32 9.41
CA GLU A 26 -13.83 -8.45 9.94
C GLU A 26 -13.84 -8.45 11.47
N ALA A 27 -12.66 -8.33 12.12
CA ALA A 27 -12.55 -8.30 13.56
C ALA A 27 -13.28 -7.08 14.19
N THR A 28 -13.13 -5.90 13.60
CA THR A 28 -13.77 -4.67 14.11
C THR A 28 -15.29 -4.72 13.94
N CYS A 29 -15.79 -5.23 12.81
CA CYS A 29 -17.22 -5.36 12.57
C CYS A 29 -17.86 -6.49 13.41
N GLN A 30 -17.14 -7.58 13.67
CA GLN A 30 -17.59 -8.62 14.61
C GLN A 30 -17.71 -8.07 16.04
N GLU A 31 -16.80 -7.18 16.45
CA GLU A 31 -16.94 -6.52 17.76
C GLU A 31 -18.17 -5.60 17.79
N ALA A 32 -18.43 -4.83 16.72
CA ALA A 32 -19.62 -4.02 16.61
C ALA A 32 -20.91 -4.83 16.78
N ALA A 33 -20.98 -6.02 16.18
CA ALA A 33 -22.14 -6.91 16.26
C ALA A 33 -22.45 -7.44 17.68
N LYS A 34 -21.51 -7.36 18.61
CA LYS A 34 -21.75 -7.67 20.02
C LYS A 34 -22.50 -6.54 20.76
N HIS A 35 -22.50 -5.33 20.20
CA HIS A 35 -23.05 -4.14 20.83
C HIS A 35 -24.26 -3.55 20.10
N ALA A 36 -24.48 -3.94 18.82
CA ALA A 36 -25.57 -3.47 18.00
C ALA A 36 -26.08 -4.59 17.09
N ASP A 37 -27.35 -4.49 16.68
CA ASP A 37 -27.96 -5.43 15.73
C ASP A 37 -27.53 -5.07 14.30
N VAL A 38 -26.29 -5.46 13.95
CA VAL A 38 -25.69 -5.26 12.63
C VAL A 38 -25.02 -6.54 12.16
N LYS A 39 -25.04 -6.81 10.85
CA LYS A 39 -24.23 -7.86 10.27
C LYS A 39 -22.84 -7.32 9.92
N PRO A 40 -21.76 -8.02 10.30
CA PRO A 40 -20.39 -7.56 10.07
C PRO A 40 -20.11 -7.16 8.62
N GLU A 41 -20.56 -7.96 7.65
CA GLU A 41 -20.31 -7.72 6.22
C GLU A 41 -21.06 -6.49 5.71
N GLU A 42 -22.28 -6.25 6.20
CA GLU A 42 -23.08 -5.06 5.85
C GLU A 42 -22.45 -3.81 6.46
N LEU A 43 -21.94 -3.88 7.70
CA LEU A 43 -21.24 -2.78 8.35
C LEU A 43 -19.92 -2.45 7.64
N GLU A 44 -19.11 -3.45 7.31
CA GLU A 44 -17.88 -3.23 6.53
C GLU A 44 -18.18 -2.48 5.22
N ALA A 45 -19.16 -2.95 4.46
CA ALA A 45 -19.55 -2.32 3.20
C ALA A 45 -19.98 -0.86 3.40
N ALA A 46 -20.80 -0.58 4.44
CA ALA A 46 -21.25 0.76 4.77
C ALA A 46 -20.09 1.68 5.20
N VAL A 47 -19.21 1.21 6.10
CA VAL A 47 -18.04 1.98 6.54
C VAL A 47 -17.10 2.27 5.38
N ARG A 48 -16.82 1.30 4.51
CA ARG A 48 -15.99 1.51 3.32
C ARG A 48 -16.59 2.55 2.38
N GLN A 49 -17.91 2.56 2.21
CA GLN A 49 -18.60 3.55 1.38
C GLN A 49 -18.51 4.95 1.99
N GLU A 50 -18.79 5.10 3.28
CA GLU A 50 -18.75 6.39 3.96
C GLU A 50 -17.30 6.92 4.07
N ALA A 51 -16.33 6.06 4.32
CA ALA A 51 -14.92 6.40 4.31
C ALA A 51 -14.49 7.02 2.97
N ARG A 52 -14.86 6.41 1.83
CA ARG A 52 -14.55 6.98 0.50
C ARG A 52 -15.20 8.34 0.31
N LYS A 53 -16.51 8.49 0.60
CA LYS A 53 -17.22 9.77 0.46
C LYS A 53 -16.58 10.89 1.28
N LEU A 54 -16.24 10.61 2.53
CA LEU A 54 -15.60 11.57 3.42
C LEU A 54 -14.21 11.96 2.90
N TYR A 55 -13.39 10.97 2.55
CA TYR A 55 -12.02 11.19 2.09
C TYR A 55 -11.97 12.02 0.80
N GLU A 56 -12.86 11.73 -0.15
CA GLU A 56 -12.98 12.45 -1.42
C GLU A 56 -13.46 13.91 -1.23
N SER A 57 -14.12 14.22 -0.10
CA SER A 57 -14.59 15.57 0.21
C SER A 57 -13.50 16.50 0.78
N PHE A 58 -12.34 15.97 1.16
CA PHE A 58 -11.27 16.77 1.75
C PHE A 58 -10.48 17.55 0.67
N ASP A 59 -10.07 18.74 1.02
CA ASP A 59 -9.18 19.57 0.17
C ASP A 59 -7.81 18.93 -0.08
N THR A 60 -7.42 17.98 0.78
CA THR A 60 -6.20 17.19 0.64
C THR A 60 -6.33 16.02 -0.35
N PHE A 61 -7.52 15.75 -0.91
CA PHE A 61 -7.75 14.55 -1.72
C PHE A 61 -6.85 14.50 -2.99
N ALA A 62 -6.66 15.63 -3.66
CA ALA A 62 -5.78 15.69 -4.81
C ALA A 62 -4.33 15.30 -4.47
N PHE A 63 -3.83 15.74 -3.31
CA PHE A 63 -2.51 15.39 -2.81
C PHE A 63 -2.42 13.92 -2.45
N THR A 64 -3.36 13.39 -1.67
CA THR A 64 -3.33 11.98 -1.26
C THR A 64 -3.43 11.03 -2.45
N LYS A 65 -4.22 11.39 -3.46
CA LYS A 65 -4.28 10.65 -4.72
C LYS A 65 -2.95 10.70 -5.48
N HIS A 66 -2.27 11.85 -5.48
CA HIS A 66 -1.00 12.05 -6.16
C HIS A 66 0.13 11.20 -5.56
N ILE A 67 0.22 11.12 -4.25
CA ILE A 67 1.23 10.31 -3.56
C ILE A 67 0.77 8.87 -3.25
N GLY A 68 -0.47 8.53 -3.59
CA GLY A 68 -1.01 7.17 -3.55
C GLY A 68 -1.48 6.71 -2.18
N ILE A 69 -2.00 7.60 -1.32
CA ILE A 69 -2.66 7.25 -0.06
C ILE A 69 -4.14 7.00 -0.31
N ASN A 70 -4.64 5.83 0.04
CA ASN A 70 -6.04 5.46 -0.14
C ASN A 70 -6.90 5.76 1.11
N PRO A 71 -8.26 5.81 0.97
CA PRO A 71 -9.15 6.09 2.09
C PRO A 71 -9.01 5.13 3.28
N PHE A 72 -8.69 3.86 3.04
CA PHE A 72 -8.60 2.86 4.11
C PHE A 72 -7.29 2.98 4.90
N GLU A 73 -6.23 3.46 4.27
CA GLU A 73 -5.01 3.87 4.97
C GLU A 73 -5.30 5.06 5.89
N GLY A 74 -6.11 6.03 5.45
CA GLY A 74 -6.57 7.14 6.29
C GLY A 74 -7.28 6.70 7.57
N LEU A 75 -7.90 5.51 7.58
CA LEU A 75 -8.57 4.99 8.78
C LEU A 75 -7.59 4.60 9.91
N TRP A 76 -6.27 4.55 9.65
CA TRP A 76 -5.30 4.19 10.68
C TRP A 76 -3.97 4.95 10.63
N ALA A 77 -3.67 5.64 9.52
CA ALA A 77 -2.44 6.42 9.36
C ALA A 77 -2.40 7.64 10.30
N PRO A 78 -1.31 7.87 11.04
CA PRO A 78 -1.20 9.01 11.95
C PRO A 78 -0.91 10.34 11.25
N PHE A 79 -0.28 10.33 10.06
CA PHE A 79 0.09 11.49 9.23
C PHE A 79 0.99 12.52 9.94
N ARG A 80 1.83 12.10 10.88
CA ARG A 80 2.72 12.97 11.66
C ARG A 80 3.99 13.35 10.95
N GLU A 81 4.38 12.56 9.95
CA GLU A 81 5.58 12.74 9.15
C GLU A 81 5.26 13.27 7.76
N GLY A 82 6.30 13.70 7.05
CA GLY A 82 6.21 14.33 5.74
C GLY A 82 6.41 15.83 5.78
N LYS A 83 7.02 16.38 4.71
CA LYS A 83 7.41 17.80 4.64
C LYS A 83 6.28 18.68 4.11
N GLN A 84 5.37 18.12 3.34
CA GLN A 84 4.28 18.84 2.68
C GLN A 84 3.24 19.31 3.72
N GLU A 85 2.68 20.50 3.51
CA GLU A 85 1.67 21.10 4.41
C GLU A 85 0.43 20.21 4.52
N GLU A 86 0.10 19.50 3.46
CA GLU A 86 -1.03 18.57 3.39
C GLU A 86 -0.97 17.48 4.47
N PHE A 87 0.22 17.03 4.88
CA PHE A 87 0.34 16.09 5.99
C PHE A 87 -0.10 16.71 7.32
N ARG A 88 0.16 18.02 7.55
CA ARG A 88 -0.34 18.71 8.76
C ARG A 88 -1.86 18.80 8.77
N LYS A 89 -2.47 19.03 7.60
CA LYS A 89 -3.93 19.00 7.46
C LYS A 89 -4.49 17.59 7.68
N LEU A 90 -3.87 16.56 7.12
CA LEU A 90 -4.26 15.17 7.30
C LEU A 90 -4.13 14.71 8.76
N GLU A 91 -3.07 15.08 9.47
CA GLU A 91 -2.91 14.81 10.89
C GLU A 91 -4.06 15.38 11.72
N ALA A 92 -4.47 16.61 11.42
CA ALA A 92 -5.60 17.27 12.10
C ALA A 92 -6.96 16.64 11.74
N LEU A 93 -7.13 16.20 10.48
CA LEU A 93 -8.38 15.61 9.97
C LEU A 93 -8.59 14.15 10.39
N ALA A 94 -7.51 13.36 10.49
CA ALA A 94 -7.58 11.91 10.62
C ALA A 94 -8.42 11.40 11.82
N PRO A 95 -8.33 11.96 13.04
CA PRO A 95 -9.16 11.50 14.16
C PRO A 95 -10.66 11.68 13.89
N GLY A 96 -11.06 12.84 13.35
CA GLY A 96 -12.44 13.12 12.98
C GLY A 96 -12.93 12.23 11.84
N TYR A 97 -12.10 12.05 10.81
CA TYR A 97 -12.39 11.19 9.69
C TYR A 97 -12.67 9.74 10.11
N ARG A 98 -11.82 9.14 10.96
CA ARG A 98 -12.00 7.79 11.47
C ARG A 98 -13.32 7.65 12.21
N LYS A 99 -13.57 8.54 13.16
CA LYS A 99 -14.80 8.53 13.95
C LYS A 99 -16.04 8.67 13.06
N GLU A 100 -16.04 9.64 12.14
CA GLU A 100 -17.15 9.86 11.23
C GLU A 100 -17.41 8.68 10.30
N ALA A 101 -16.36 8.04 9.74
CA ALA A 101 -16.52 6.88 8.87
C ALA A 101 -17.27 5.73 9.56
N TRP A 102 -16.87 5.39 10.78
CA TRP A 102 -17.51 4.34 11.57
C TRP A 102 -18.92 4.75 12.04
N THR A 103 -19.09 5.98 12.55
CA THR A 103 -20.39 6.49 12.99
C THR A 103 -21.41 6.51 11.86
N ARG A 104 -21.02 7.01 10.67
CA ARG A 104 -21.90 7.04 9.50
C ARG A 104 -22.18 5.65 8.94
N GLY A 105 -21.20 4.75 8.98
CA GLY A 105 -21.41 3.35 8.61
C GLY A 105 -22.46 2.68 9.48
N LEU A 106 -22.42 2.86 10.80
CA LEU A 106 -23.46 2.40 11.73
C LEU A 106 -24.82 3.05 11.45
N ALA A 107 -24.84 4.37 11.26
CA ALA A 107 -26.07 5.11 10.97
C ALA A 107 -26.74 4.66 9.65
N ALA A 108 -25.96 4.28 8.64
CA ALA A 108 -26.48 3.74 7.39
C ALA A 108 -27.24 2.41 7.57
N LEU A 109 -26.97 1.69 8.67
CA LEU A 109 -27.68 0.47 9.07
C LEU A 109 -28.73 0.72 10.16
N GLY A 110 -29.06 2.00 10.43
CA GLY A 110 -30.08 2.39 11.42
C GLY A 110 -29.59 2.44 12.87
N VAL A 111 -28.29 2.29 13.12
CA VAL A 111 -27.68 2.35 14.45
C VAL A 111 -27.14 3.75 14.73
N ASN A 112 -27.83 4.51 15.59
CA ASN A 112 -27.45 5.85 16.01
C ASN A 112 -26.66 5.79 17.33
N ASP A 113 -25.38 5.36 17.26
CA ASP A 113 -24.48 5.24 18.40
C ASP A 113 -23.10 5.84 18.09
N PRO A 114 -22.89 7.16 18.30
CA PRO A 114 -21.62 7.82 18.09
C PRO A 114 -20.50 7.35 19.05
N GLU A 115 -20.85 6.78 20.21
CA GLU A 115 -19.88 6.24 21.17
C GLU A 115 -19.32 4.91 20.66
N LEU A 116 -20.19 4.05 20.14
CA LEU A 116 -19.77 2.83 19.47
C LEU A 116 -18.89 3.17 18.26
N GLY A 117 -19.32 4.13 17.43
CA GLY A 117 -18.51 4.59 16.29
C GLY A 117 -17.12 5.06 16.69
N ALA A 118 -16.99 5.81 17.80
CA ALA A 118 -15.69 6.25 18.32
C ALA A 118 -14.83 5.07 18.80
N ARG A 119 -15.41 4.08 19.50
CA ARG A 119 -14.69 2.87 19.93
C ARG A 119 -14.16 2.06 18.73
N LEU A 120 -14.98 1.85 17.71
CA LEU A 120 -14.58 1.12 16.50
C LEU A 120 -13.48 1.85 15.72
N ALA A 121 -13.52 3.20 15.71
CA ALA A 121 -12.48 4.03 15.11
C ALA A 121 -11.11 3.88 15.77
N GLU A 122 -11.06 3.58 17.06
CA GLU A 122 -9.82 3.26 17.79
C GLU A 122 -9.43 1.78 17.66
N GLN A 123 -10.41 0.90 17.56
CA GLN A 123 -10.16 -0.53 17.43
C GLN A 123 -9.56 -0.90 16.07
N PHE A 124 -10.09 -0.38 14.97
CA PHE A 124 -9.61 -0.72 13.63
C PHE A 124 -8.11 -0.49 13.44
N PRO A 125 -7.51 0.64 13.85
CA PRO A 125 -6.06 0.81 13.84
C PRO A 125 -5.30 -0.24 14.66
N ALA A 126 -5.82 -0.63 15.83
CA ALA A 126 -5.20 -1.67 16.65
C ALA A 126 -5.22 -3.05 15.95
N GLU A 127 -6.36 -3.38 15.32
CA GLU A 127 -6.50 -4.60 14.53
C GLU A 127 -5.57 -4.63 13.32
N ARG A 128 -5.37 -3.49 12.64
CA ARG A 128 -4.39 -3.37 11.56
C ARG A 128 -2.96 -3.62 12.03
N ARG A 129 -2.56 -2.99 13.14
CA ARG A 129 -1.21 -3.14 13.72
C ARG A 129 -0.89 -4.55 14.17
N SER A 130 -1.89 -5.30 14.61
CA SER A 130 -1.72 -6.68 15.06
C SER A 130 -1.62 -7.71 13.93
N ARG A 131 -1.76 -7.29 12.66
CA ARG A 131 -1.79 -8.16 11.48
C ARG A 131 -0.78 -7.77 10.40
N PRO A 132 0.52 -7.77 10.70
CA PRO A 132 1.56 -7.57 9.69
C PRO A 132 1.73 -8.87 8.88
N ILE A 133 0.92 -9.05 7.84
CA ILE A 133 0.89 -10.29 7.06
C ILE A 133 1.84 -10.16 5.88
N VAL A 134 2.73 -11.14 5.71
CA VAL A 134 3.70 -11.24 4.62
C VAL A 134 3.32 -12.42 3.72
N TYR A 135 3.56 -12.33 2.43
CA TYR A 135 3.44 -13.49 1.55
C TYR A 135 4.47 -14.54 1.90
N GLU A 136 4.09 -15.82 1.86
CA GLU A 136 4.89 -16.94 2.32
C GLU A 136 6.30 -16.99 1.70
N GLU A 137 6.39 -16.66 0.41
CA GLU A 137 7.64 -16.74 -0.34
C GLU A 137 8.55 -15.51 -0.23
N THR A 138 8.09 -14.42 0.41
CA THR A 138 8.79 -13.13 0.41
C THR A 138 10.22 -13.22 0.89
N PHE A 139 10.45 -13.78 2.06
CA PHE A 139 11.80 -13.84 2.65
C PHE A 139 12.74 -14.78 1.89
N GLU A 140 12.25 -15.95 1.49
CA GLU A 140 13.00 -16.91 0.69
C GLU A 140 13.51 -16.27 -0.61
N VAL A 141 12.62 -15.55 -1.30
CA VAL A 141 12.95 -14.91 -2.58
C VAL A 141 13.90 -13.73 -2.39
N LEU A 142 13.67 -12.85 -1.40
CA LEU A 142 14.55 -11.72 -1.13
C LEU A 142 15.96 -12.18 -0.73
N GLU A 143 16.09 -13.20 0.11
CA GLU A 143 17.38 -13.80 0.50
C GLU A 143 18.18 -14.31 -0.70
N GLU A 144 17.51 -14.94 -1.66
CA GLU A 144 18.18 -15.45 -2.86
C GLU A 144 18.55 -14.32 -3.82
N LEU A 145 17.65 -13.35 -4.04
CA LEU A 145 17.90 -12.26 -4.97
C LEU A 145 19.00 -11.32 -4.49
N LYS A 146 19.08 -11.04 -3.18
CA LYS A 146 20.11 -10.18 -2.59
C LYS A 146 21.54 -10.64 -2.81
N LYS A 147 21.75 -11.96 -3.09
CA LYS A 147 23.07 -12.50 -3.41
C LYS A 147 23.64 -11.97 -4.73
N SER A 148 22.78 -11.53 -5.65
CA SER A 148 23.17 -11.19 -7.03
C SER A 148 22.71 -9.83 -7.50
N TYR A 149 21.73 -9.20 -6.80
CA TYR A 149 21.10 -7.95 -7.20
C TYR A 149 21.09 -6.96 -6.04
N LYS A 150 21.18 -5.67 -6.36
CA LYS A 150 20.76 -4.62 -5.44
C LYS A 150 19.24 -4.64 -5.35
N LEU A 151 18.69 -4.44 -4.14
CA LEU A 151 17.25 -4.39 -3.92
C LEU A 151 16.85 -3.00 -3.43
N LEU A 152 15.82 -2.42 -4.03
CA LEU A 152 15.26 -1.15 -3.61
C LEU A 152 13.75 -1.30 -3.39
N LEU A 153 13.25 -0.80 -2.27
CA LEU A 153 11.82 -0.72 -2.01
C LEU A 153 11.30 0.63 -2.50
N LEU A 154 10.28 0.62 -3.37
CA LEU A 154 9.65 1.79 -3.96
C LEU A 154 8.14 1.73 -3.71
N THR A 155 7.68 2.39 -2.65
CA THR A 155 6.29 2.30 -2.19
C THR A 155 5.58 3.65 -2.19
N ASN A 156 4.29 3.64 -2.57
CA ASN A 156 3.41 4.78 -2.41
C ASN A 156 2.79 4.78 -1.01
N GLY A 157 2.65 5.95 -0.40
CA GLY A 157 1.99 6.09 0.89
C GLY A 157 2.52 7.24 1.76
N SER A 158 1.92 7.37 2.94
CA SER A 158 2.38 8.28 3.99
C SER A 158 3.68 7.76 4.60
N PRO A 159 4.66 8.66 4.89
CA PRO A 159 5.97 8.24 5.41
C PRO A 159 5.88 7.40 6.68
N ASP A 160 5.17 7.90 7.67
CA ASP A 160 5.02 7.24 8.96
C ASP A 160 4.24 5.93 8.87
N LEU A 161 3.22 5.87 8.00
CA LEU A 161 2.44 4.65 7.81
C LEU A 161 3.27 3.54 7.16
N GLN A 162 4.00 3.85 6.09
CA GLN A 162 4.85 2.85 5.43
C GLN A 162 5.98 2.37 6.35
N ARG A 163 6.57 3.28 7.16
CA ARG A 163 7.52 2.91 8.20
C ARG A 163 6.89 2.05 9.29
N GLU A 164 5.64 2.33 9.68
CA GLU A 164 4.90 1.51 10.64
C GLU A 164 4.64 0.09 10.11
N LYS A 165 4.28 -0.05 8.82
CA LYS A 165 4.15 -1.36 8.16
C LYS A 165 5.47 -2.14 8.19
N LEU A 166 6.58 -1.49 7.87
CA LEU A 166 7.93 -2.09 7.92
C LEU A 166 8.34 -2.46 9.36
N ALA A 167 8.05 -1.60 10.34
CA ALA A 167 8.32 -1.89 11.74
C ALA A 167 7.51 -3.09 12.28
N GLY A 168 6.36 -3.37 11.68
CA GLY A 168 5.58 -4.59 11.96
C GLY A 168 6.24 -5.87 11.45
N VAL A 169 7.19 -5.76 10.51
CA VAL A 169 7.97 -6.86 9.92
C VAL A 169 9.44 -6.43 9.83
N PRO A 170 10.14 -6.29 10.97
CA PRO A 170 11.47 -5.68 11.02
C PRO A 170 12.54 -6.46 10.24
N GLU A 171 12.29 -7.74 9.95
CA GLU A 171 13.18 -8.58 9.15
C GLU A 171 13.19 -8.16 7.67
N LEU A 172 12.22 -7.37 7.21
CA LEU A 172 12.08 -7.02 5.79
C LEU A 172 13.05 -5.91 5.38
N GLU A 173 13.19 -4.85 6.19
CA GLU A 173 13.99 -3.67 5.87
C GLU A 173 15.46 -3.98 5.54
N PRO A 174 16.17 -4.91 6.23
CA PRO A 174 17.57 -5.23 5.96
C PRO A 174 17.87 -5.81 4.57
N TYR A 175 16.87 -6.22 3.82
CA TYR A 175 17.07 -6.71 2.45
C TYR A 175 17.35 -5.59 1.46
N PHE A 176 16.91 -4.37 1.75
CA PHE A 176 16.94 -3.27 0.79
C PHE A 176 18.16 -2.36 0.98
N ASP A 177 18.84 -2.03 -0.12
CA ASP A 177 19.90 -1.02 -0.15
C ASP A 177 19.32 0.38 0.03
N HIS A 178 18.10 0.62 -0.46
CA HIS A 178 17.37 1.87 -0.32
C HIS A 178 15.87 1.62 -0.16
N ILE A 179 15.20 2.50 0.57
CA ILE A 179 13.74 2.56 0.71
C ILE A 179 13.27 3.94 0.28
N VAL A 180 12.38 3.99 -0.69
CA VAL A 180 11.79 5.23 -1.23
C VAL A 180 10.30 5.20 -0.98
N ILE A 181 9.81 6.16 -0.21
CA ILE A 181 8.39 6.35 0.08
C ILE A 181 7.92 7.62 -0.62
N SER A 182 6.83 7.55 -1.37
CA SER A 182 6.31 8.67 -2.15
C SER A 182 6.03 9.92 -1.32
N GLY A 183 5.53 9.77 -0.10
CA GLY A 183 5.25 10.87 0.80
C GLY A 183 6.50 11.61 1.28
N ASP A 184 7.67 10.96 1.38
CA ASP A 184 8.96 11.63 1.64
C ASP A 184 9.46 12.37 0.40
N PHE A 185 9.29 11.77 -0.77
CA PHE A 185 9.79 12.29 -2.03
C PHE A 185 8.92 13.45 -2.57
N GLY A 186 7.62 13.35 -2.45
CA GLY A 186 6.65 14.33 -2.91
C GLY A 186 5.87 13.95 -4.19
N ASP A 187 6.32 12.91 -4.90
CA ASP A 187 5.63 12.31 -6.05
C ASP A 187 5.47 10.81 -5.82
N GLY A 188 4.33 10.25 -6.25
CA GLY A 188 4.08 8.81 -6.20
C GLY A 188 4.14 8.14 -7.58
N LYS A 189 4.35 6.83 -7.60
CA LYS A 189 4.14 6.03 -8.82
C LYS A 189 2.70 6.30 -9.34
N PRO A 190 2.49 6.51 -10.64
CA PRO A 190 3.35 6.24 -11.78
C PRO A 190 4.20 7.44 -12.29
N ALA A 191 4.45 8.47 -11.47
CA ALA A 191 5.29 9.59 -11.89
C ALA A 191 6.72 9.12 -12.19
N VAL A 192 7.26 9.54 -13.36
CA VAL A 192 8.62 9.18 -13.78
C VAL A 192 9.69 9.71 -12.83
N THR A 193 9.41 10.82 -12.15
CA THR A 193 10.30 11.48 -11.18
C THR A 193 10.76 10.58 -10.07
N ILE A 194 9.85 9.79 -9.45
CA ILE A 194 10.21 8.89 -8.33
C ILE A 194 11.05 7.70 -8.82
N PHE A 195 10.80 7.20 -10.04
CA PHE A 195 11.66 6.15 -10.65
C PHE A 195 13.06 6.68 -10.95
N ASN A 196 13.17 7.89 -11.53
CA ASN A 196 14.48 8.52 -11.78
C ASN A 196 15.25 8.76 -10.46
N HIS A 197 14.55 9.14 -9.39
CA HIS A 197 15.15 9.25 -8.06
C HIS A 197 15.70 7.90 -7.58
N ALA A 198 14.92 6.82 -7.70
CA ALA A 198 15.35 5.48 -7.32
C ALA A 198 16.57 5.02 -8.13
N LEU A 199 16.59 5.27 -9.45
CA LEU A 199 17.74 4.98 -10.31
C LEU A 199 18.98 5.77 -9.88
N GLY A 200 18.82 7.05 -9.52
CA GLY A 200 19.90 7.90 -9.01
C GLY A 200 20.50 7.37 -7.71
N LEU A 201 19.70 6.88 -6.77
CA LEU A 201 20.16 6.24 -5.53
C LEU A 201 20.97 4.98 -5.79
N LEU A 202 20.54 4.16 -6.75
CA LEU A 202 21.23 2.93 -7.14
C LEU A 202 22.51 3.18 -7.94
N GLY A 203 22.62 4.35 -8.60
CA GLY A 203 23.71 4.66 -9.53
C GLY A 203 23.68 3.77 -10.78
N LEU A 204 22.48 3.44 -11.27
CA LEU A 204 22.26 2.51 -12.38
C LEU A 204 21.41 3.15 -13.48
N GLU A 205 21.58 2.63 -14.71
CA GLU A 205 20.77 3.00 -15.84
C GLU A 205 19.45 2.22 -15.86
N VAL A 206 18.42 2.78 -16.49
CA VAL A 206 17.07 2.20 -16.51
C VAL A 206 17.01 0.76 -17.03
N HIS A 207 17.84 0.43 -18.02
CA HIS A 207 17.90 -0.90 -18.61
C HIS A 207 18.63 -1.97 -17.73
N GLU A 208 19.28 -1.53 -16.66
CA GLU A 208 19.92 -2.38 -15.65
C GLU A 208 18.99 -2.71 -14.48
N CYS A 209 17.76 -2.17 -14.50
CA CYS A 209 16.78 -2.32 -13.42
C CYS A 209 15.49 -2.97 -13.94
N VAL A 210 14.76 -3.62 -13.01
CA VAL A 210 13.42 -4.14 -13.23
C VAL A 210 12.51 -3.77 -12.07
N MET A 211 11.26 -3.35 -12.37
CA MET A 211 10.22 -3.12 -11.34
C MET A 211 9.38 -4.37 -11.16
N VAL A 212 9.11 -4.75 -9.92
CA VAL A 212 8.17 -5.81 -9.53
C VAL A 212 7.06 -5.19 -8.69
N GLY A 213 5.81 -5.32 -9.12
CA GLY A 213 4.65 -4.79 -8.40
C GLY A 213 3.34 -5.41 -8.87
N ASP A 214 2.30 -5.24 -8.06
CA ASP A 214 0.97 -5.80 -8.30
C ASP A 214 0.06 -4.87 -9.14
N LYS A 215 0.38 -3.57 -9.18
CA LYS A 215 -0.55 -2.55 -9.67
C LYS A 215 -0.22 -2.04 -11.06
N LEU A 216 -1.10 -2.34 -12.02
CA LEU A 216 -0.97 -1.93 -13.43
C LEU A 216 -0.89 -0.42 -13.59
N THR A 217 -1.64 0.35 -12.78
CA THR A 217 -1.77 1.81 -12.91
C THR A 217 -0.64 2.60 -12.25
N THR A 218 0.17 1.98 -11.41
CA THR A 218 1.29 2.61 -10.71
C THR A 218 2.62 1.99 -11.09
N ASP A 219 2.84 0.72 -10.74
CA ASP A 219 4.13 0.04 -10.90
C ASP A 219 4.46 -0.21 -12.37
N ILE A 220 3.50 -0.82 -13.08
CA ILE A 220 3.70 -1.21 -14.47
C ILE A 220 3.66 0.01 -15.38
N LEU A 221 2.67 0.90 -15.21
CA LEU A 221 2.57 2.12 -15.99
C LEU A 221 3.78 3.04 -15.78
N GLY A 222 4.19 3.26 -14.51
CA GLY A 222 5.30 4.14 -14.18
C GLY A 222 6.64 3.63 -14.68
N SER A 223 6.96 2.36 -14.45
CA SER A 223 8.18 1.74 -14.96
C SER A 223 8.22 1.72 -16.50
N SER A 224 7.09 1.44 -17.15
CA SER A 224 7.00 1.48 -18.62
C SER A 224 7.25 2.87 -19.20
N ARG A 225 6.72 3.93 -18.54
CA ARG A 225 6.97 5.33 -18.93
C ARG A 225 8.44 5.72 -18.82
N CYS A 226 9.18 5.09 -17.92
CA CYS A 226 10.63 5.25 -17.78
C CYS A 226 11.42 4.41 -18.80
N GLY A 227 10.80 3.49 -19.52
CA GLY A 227 11.50 2.49 -20.34
C GLY A 227 12.14 1.36 -19.52
N MET A 228 11.74 1.19 -18.27
CA MET A 228 12.20 0.11 -17.39
C MET A 228 11.39 -1.15 -17.64
N LYS A 229 12.07 -2.31 -17.71
CA LYS A 229 11.39 -3.61 -17.69
C LYS A 229 10.60 -3.79 -16.39
N ASN A 230 9.51 -4.55 -16.45
CA ASN A 230 8.69 -4.79 -15.28
C ASN A 230 8.11 -6.20 -15.24
N MET A 231 7.74 -6.63 -14.05
CA MET A 231 7.05 -7.87 -13.75
C MET A 231 5.78 -7.53 -12.99
N TRP A 232 4.64 -7.79 -13.61
CA TRP A 232 3.35 -7.65 -12.96
C TRP A 232 3.04 -8.91 -12.16
N ILE A 233 2.98 -8.78 -10.82
CA ILE A 233 2.59 -9.89 -9.97
C ILE A 233 1.06 -9.99 -9.88
N ASN A 234 0.48 -10.86 -10.70
CA ASN A 234 -0.95 -11.05 -10.85
C ASN A 234 -1.43 -12.28 -10.06
N ARG A 235 -1.43 -12.17 -8.73
CA ARG A 235 -1.83 -13.28 -7.83
C ARG A 235 -3.28 -13.69 -7.99
N HIS A 236 -4.15 -12.77 -8.39
CA HIS A 236 -5.59 -12.97 -8.53
C HIS A 236 -6.03 -13.32 -9.96
N GLN A 237 -5.07 -13.53 -10.88
CA GLN A 237 -5.35 -13.86 -12.28
C GLN A 237 -6.32 -12.88 -12.94
N MET A 238 -6.16 -11.59 -12.65
CA MET A 238 -6.96 -10.53 -13.25
C MET A 238 -6.69 -10.46 -14.75
N VAL A 239 -7.72 -10.09 -15.51
CA VAL A 239 -7.55 -9.81 -16.94
C VAL A 239 -6.80 -8.48 -17.07
N PHE A 240 -5.80 -8.46 -17.95
CA PHE A 240 -5.06 -7.23 -18.25
C PHE A 240 -5.99 -6.19 -18.90
N ASP A 241 -6.11 -5.03 -18.27
CA ASP A 241 -6.87 -3.87 -18.73
C ASP A 241 -6.08 -2.54 -18.63
N GLY A 242 -4.76 -2.63 -18.42
CA GLY A 242 -3.87 -1.49 -18.22
C GLY A 242 -3.50 -0.76 -19.51
N GLU A 243 -3.03 0.49 -19.37
CA GLU A 243 -2.50 1.30 -20.49
C GLU A 243 -1.16 0.75 -21.01
N ALA A 244 -0.32 0.24 -20.12
CA ALA A 244 0.99 -0.28 -20.44
C ALA A 244 1.03 -1.80 -20.22
N LYS A 245 1.38 -2.54 -21.28
CA LYS A 245 1.55 -3.99 -21.20
C LYS A 245 2.77 -4.32 -20.34
N PRO A 246 2.67 -5.22 -19.34
CA PRO A 246 3.81 -5.65 -18.57
C PRO A 246 4.83 -6.41 -19.44
N THR A 247 6.12 -6.30 -19.12
CA THR A 247 7.18 -7.07 -19.77
C THR A 247 7.02 -8.56 -19.48
N TYR A 248 6.68 -8.87 -18.22
CA TYR A 248 6.37 -10.23 -17.75
C TYR A 248 5.15 -10.18 -16.82
N GLU A 249 4.36 -11.23 -16.86
CA GLU A 249 3.32 -11.52 -15.88
C GLU A 249 3.75 -12.73 -15.05
N ILE A 250 3.68 -12.61 -13.73
CA ILE A 250 4.03 -13.65 -12.76
C ILE A 250 2.90 -13.81 -11.75
N THR A 251 2.78 -14.98 -11.14
CA THR A 251 1.79 -15.25 -10.10
C THR A 251 2.41 -15.45 -8.72
N SER A 252 3.74 -15.60 -8.67
CA SER A 252 4.53 -15.74 -7.46
C SER A 252 5.87 -15.01 -7.60
N LEU A 253 6.41 -14.50 -6.50
CA LEU A 253 7.77 -13.94 -6.47
C LEU A 253 8.83 -14.98 -6.84
N ARG A 254 8.57 -16.27 -6.66
CA ARG A 254 9.48 -17.38 -7.05
C ARG A 254 9.79 -17.40 -8.55
N ASP A 255 8.93 -16.82 -9.39
CA ASP A 255 9.14 -16.74 -10.84
C ASP A 255 10.28 -15.78 -11.24
N ILE A 256 10.57 -14.76 -10.40
CA ILE A 256 11.51 -13.67 -10.70
C ILE A 256 12.87 -14.20 -11.10
N GLN A 257 13.46 -15.09 -10.28
CA GLN A 257 14.83 -15.58 -10.51
C GLN A 257 14.96 -16.35 -11.82
N ARG A 258 13.95 -17.15 -12.16
CA ARG A 258 13.92 -17.89 -13.44
C ARG A 258 13.92 -16.92 -14.62
N LEU A 259 13.04 -15.90 -14.60
CA LEU A 259 12.92 -14.93 -15.68
C LEU A 259 14.17 -14.05 -15.85
N LEU A 260 14.89 -13.76 -14.76
CA LEU A 260 16.13 -12.98 -14.82
C LEU A 260 17.31 -13.79 -15.35
N LYS A 261 17.34 -15.11 -15.19
CA LYS A 261 18.39 -16.00 -15.73
C LYS A 261 18.21 -16.30 -17.23
N GLU A 262 17.01 -16.14 -17.75
CA GLU A 262 16.69 -16.36 -19.17
C GLU A 262 17.03 -15.15 -20.07
N GLN A 263 17.58 -14.04 -19.51
CA GLN A 263 17.97 -12.81 -20.21
C GLN A 263 19.48 -12.77 -20.48
#